data_cd9214dd664487f13620182d08076d77
#
_entry.id   cd9214dd664487f13620182d08076d77
#
_cell.length_a   1.000
_cell.length_b   1.000
_cell.length_c   1.000
_cell.angle_alpha   90.00
_cell.angle_beta   90.00
_cell.angle_gamma   90.00
#
_symmetry.space_group_name_H-M   'P 1'
#
loop_
_entity.id
_entity.type
_entity.pdbx_description
1 polymer ?
#
loop_
_entity_poly.entity_id
_entity_poly.type
_entity_poly.pdbx_seq_one_letter_code
_entity_poly.pdbx_strand_id
1 'polypeptide(L)'
;MAEEASNTAWEDYYSETSWIPDQWTFHNKAVAERFDGHVRESLPWYDLATKGVAHFVRAFLPDDGLVLDLGASTGNIGKAIKPVLDERNGSLIAVDNSEEMAALYDGGGELVVSDLVEYVPPRFDVAVLFLVLMFIDPKKRKLILDRLQTAVSAGGAIIIVDRFPNPEGYVGEAIHRLTLRQKKDAGVSLSEIAEKELSLVGRQRPVNNSLFDNYIEWLRVGEFRGLIYPSPEIL
;
A
#
# COMPACT_ATOMS: atom_id res chain seq x y z
N MET A 1 25.50 47.42 8.49
CA MET A 1 24.25 46.89 7.91
C MET A 1 24.63 45.66 7.11
N ALA A 2 24.55 44.52 7.75
CA ALA A 2 24.60 43.18 7.15
C ALA A 2 23.77 42.35 8.15
N GLU A 3 22.72 42.01 7.90
CA GLU A 3 21.83 41.33 6.99
C GLU A 3 21.07 40.20 7.65
N GLU A 4 19.81 40.53 7.92
CA GLU A 4 18.76 39.63 8.40
C GLU A 4 18.23 38.72 7.26
N ALA A 5 19.08 38.11 6.47
CA ALA A 5 18.66 37.32 5.29
C ALA A 5 18.77 35.81 5.47
N SER A 6 18.93 35.26 6.69
CA SER A 6 19.25 33.82 6.83
C SER A 6 18.24 32.99 7.62
N ASN A 7 17.16 33.56 8.14
CA ASN A 7 16.27 32.80 9.04
C ASN A 7 15.06 32.16 8.34
N THR A 8 14.59 32.73 7.26
CA THR A 8 13.34 32.28 6.60
C THR A 8 13.49 30.92 5.88
N ALA A 9 14.61 30.64 5.26
CA ALA A 9 14.80 29.40 4.48
C ALA A 9 14.81 28.13 5.36
N TRP A 10 15.32 28.23 6.59
CA TRP A 10 15.32 27.11 7.53
C TRP A 10 13.97 26.92 8.21
N GLU A 11 13.28 28.00 8.52
CA GLU A 11 11.92 27.94 9.07
C GLU A 11 10.93 27.34 8.06
N ASP A 12 11.04 27.71 6.78
CA ASP A 12 10.25 27.13 5.70
C ASP A 12 10.55 25.64 5.51
N TYR A 13 11.83 25.24 5.53
CA TYR A 13 12.24 23.83 5.45
C TYR A 13 11.65 22.99 6.59
N TYR A 14 11.79 23.43 7.85
CA TYR A 14 11.25 22.70 8.99
C TYR A 14 9.71 22.67 9.02
N SER A 15 9.06 23.70 8.52
CA SER A 15 7.58 23.72 8.42
C SER A 15 7.06 22.74 7.38
N GLU A 16 7.74 22.62 6.24
CA GLU A 16 7.35 21.76 5.12
C GLU A 16 7.47 20.26 5.44
N THR A 17 8.51 19.87 6.20
CA THR A 17 8.78 18.45 6.52
C THR A 17 8.42 18.04 7.94
N SER A 18 7.93 18.93 8.77
CA SER A 18 7.65 18.71 10.20
C SER A 18 6.68 17.56 10.51
N TRP A 19 5.88 17.14 9.53
CA TRP A 19 4.95 16.02 9.66
C TRP A 19 5.61 14.66 9.42
N ILE A 20 6.82 14.62 8.83
CA ILE A 20 7.56 13.39 8.55
C ILE A 20 8.34 13.01 9.80
N PRO A 21 8.06 11.85 10.43
CA PRO A 21 8.82 11.42 11.58
C PRO A 21 10.22 10.91 11.17
N ASP A 22 11.21 11.02 12.05
CA ASP A 22 12.58 10.51 11.84
C ASP A 22 12.59 9.02 11.42
N GLN A 23 11.65 8.25 11.95
CA GLN A 23 11.39 6.88 11.55
C GLN A 23 9.93 6.75 11.13
N TRP A 24 9.72 6.43 9.87
CA TRP A 24 8.37 6.30 9.32
C TRP A 24 7.50 5.32 10.11
N THR A 25 6.31 5.77 10.46
CA THR A 25 5.30 4.95 11.13
C THR A 25 3.91 5.43 10.74
N PHE A 26 2.97 4.49 10.68
CA PHE A 26 1.54 4.78 10.51
C PHE A 26 0.85 5.08 11.86
N HIS A 27 1.51 4.79 12.99
CA HIS A 27 1.09 5.17 14.34
C HIS A 27 1.50 6.61 14.66
N ASN A 28 1.07 7.55 13.81
CA ASN A 28 1.35 8.97 13.93
C ASN A 28 0.19 9.76 13.32
N LYS A 29 -0.43 10.61 14.14
CA LYS A 29 -1.60 11.40 13.74
C LYS A 29 -1.33 12.31 12.54
N ALA A 30 -0.18 13.01 12.51
CA ALA A 30 0.17 13.91 11.41
C ALA A 30 0.37 13.15 10.10
N VAL A 31 0.92 11.93 10.16
CA VAL A 31 1.04 11.03 9.01
C VAL A 31 -0.34 10.59 8.54
N ALA A 32 -1.21 10.15 9.45
CA ALA A 32 -2.55 9.70 9.11
C ALA A 32 -3.39 10.79 8.43
N GLU A 33 -3.37 12.02 8.98
CA GLU A 33 -4.12 13.17 8.45
C GLU A 33 -3.66 13.58 7.04
N ARG A 34 -2.40 13.34 6.67
CA ARG A 34 -1.85 13.68 5.35
C ARG A 34 -1.77 12.52 4.37
N PHE A 35 -2.07 11.29 4.83
CA PHE A 35 -1.80 10.07 4.09
C PHE A 35 -2.38 10.06 2.68
N ASP A 36 -3.66 10.40 2.53
CA ASP A 36 -4.37 10.32 1.24
C ASP A 36 -3.84 11.28 0.18
N GLY A 37 -3.46 12.50 0.57
CA GLY A 37 -2.80 13.45 -0.32
C GLY A 37 -1.39 13.00 -0.65
N HIS A 38 -0.60 12.70 0.39
CA HIS A 38 0.80 12.32 0.25
C HIS A 38 1.01 11.06 -0.62
N VAL A 39 0.17 10.04 -0.49
CA VAL A 39 0.33 8.81 -1.29
C VAL A 39 0.07 9.06 -2.77
N ARG A 40 -0.88 9.93 -3.13
CA ARG A 40 -1.18 10.28 -4.52
C ARG A 40 -0.10 11.17 -5.15
N GLU A 41 0.44 12.12 -4.39
CA GLU A 41 1.57 12.95 -4.80
C GLU A 41 2.84 12.11 -4.97
N SER A 42 3.12 11.21 -4.02
CA SER A 42 4.31 10.35 -4.05
C SER A 42 4.24 9.24 -5.09
N LEU A 43 3.05 8.79 -5.46
CA LEU A 43 2.79 7.67 -6.38
C LEU A 43 1.74 8.08 -7.42
N PRO A 44 2.12 8.77 -8.52
CA PRO A 44 1.18 9.27 -9.53
C PRO A 44 0.31 8.18 -10.18
N TRP A 45 0.72 6.93 -10.07
CA TRP A 45 -0.01 5.75 -10.57
C TRP A 45 -1.00 5.17 -9.54
N TYR A 46 -1.07 5.71 -8.32
CA TYR A 46 -1.86 5.16 -7.21
C TYR A 46 -3.34 4.95 -7.57
N ASP A 47 -3.99 5.99 -8.12
CA ASP A 47 -5.40 5.92 -8.51
C ASP A 47 -5.63 4.98 -9.72
N LEU A 48 -4.65 4.83 -10.62
CA LEU A 48 -4.72 3.85 -11.69
C LEU A 48 -4.66 2.43 -11.13
N ALA A 49 -3.77 2.18 -10.17
CA ALA A 49 -3.64 0.87 -9.55
C ALA A 49 -4.87 0.51 -8.69
N THR A 50 -5.44 1.45 -7.92
CA THR A 50 -6.68 1.20 -7.15
C THR A 50 -7.86 0.87 -8.05
N LYS A 51 -8.00 1.54 -9.21
CA LYS A 51 -9.00 1.17 -10.24
C LYS A 51 -8.75 -0.21 -10.82
N GLY A 52 -7.48 -0.58 -11.04
CA GLY A 52 -7.11 -1.93 -11.45
C GLY A 52 -7.50 -2.98 -10.42
N VAL A 53 -7.23 -2.72 -9.13
CA VAL A 53 -7.68 -3.59 -8.03
C VAL A 53 -9.20 -3.74 -8.06
N ALA A 54 -9.96 -2.66 -8.16
CA ALA A 54 -11.43 -2.72 -8.23
C ALA A 54 -11.93 -3.55 -9.42
N HIS A 55 -11.25 -3.46 -10.58
CA HIS A 55 -11.56 -4.29 -11.74
C HIS A 55 -11.35 -5.79 -11.44
N PHE A 56 -10.25 -6.16 -10.78
CA PHE A 56 -9.99 -7.56 -10.43
C PHE A 56 -10.88 -8.06 -9.28
N VAL A 57 -11.22 -7.21 -8.31
CA VAL A 57 -12.25 -7.55 -7.32
C VAL A 57 -13.55 -7.90 -8.03
N ARG A 58 -13.98 -7.12 -9.02
CA ARG A 58 -15.18 -7.45 -9.84
C ARG A 58 -15.05 -8.79 -10.57
N ALA A 59 -13.86 -9.14 -11.03
CA ALA A 59 -13.64 -10.36 -11.81
C ALA A 59 -13.70 -11.64 -10.95
N PHE A 60 -13.31 -11.56 -9.67
CA PHE A 60 -13.18 -12.71 -8.77
C PHE A 60 -14.20 -12.77 -7.63
N LEU A 61 -14.92 -11.69 -7.35
CA LEU A 61 -15.91 -11.65 -6.28
C LEU A 61 -17.25 -12.25 -6.78
N PRO A 62 -17.74 -13.35 -6.20
CA PRO A 62 -19.08 -13.84 -6.50
C PRO A 62 -20.17 -12.95 -5.85
N ASP A 63 -21.44 -13.21 -6.18
CA ASP A 63 -22.55 -12.61 -5.44
C ASP A 63 -22.50 -13.09 -3.98
N ASP A 64 -22.83 -12.20 -3.02
CA ASP A 64 -22.71 -12.39 -1.57
C ASP A 64 -21.27 -12.71 -1.10
N GLY A 65 -20.26 -12.43 -1.92
CA GLY A 65 -18.85 -12.72 -1.63
C GLY A 65 -18.22 -11.81 -0.59
N LEU A 66 -17.10 -12.26 -0.02
CA LEU A 66 -16.33 -11.54 1.00
C LEU A 66 -14.99 -11.05 0.45
N VAL A 67 -14.74 -9.75 0.62
CA VAL A 67 -13.44 -9.12 0.36
C VAL A 67 -12.71 -8.84 1.68
N LEU A 68 -11.41 -9.12 1.71
CA LEU A 68 -10.51 -8.67 2.78
C LEU A 68 -9.61 -7.55 2.24
N ASP A 69 -9.60 -6.38 2.91
CA ASP A 69 -8.66 -5.27 2.67
C ASP A 69 -7.65 -5.26 3.81
N LEU A 70 -6.44 -5.76 3.53
CA LEU A 70 -5.41 -6.04 4.53
C LEU A 70 -4.33 -4.95 4.52
N GLY A 71 -4.26 -4.15 5.58
CA GLY A 71 -3.53 -2.88 5.65
C GLY A 71 -4.36 -1.76 5.05
N ALA A 72 -5.61 -1.66 5.49
CA ALA A 72 -6.63 -0.82 4.86
C ALA A 72 -6.40 0.68 5.02
N SER A 73 -5.54 1.09 5.97
CA SER A 73 -5.22 2.51 6.20
C SER A 73 -6.50 3.36 6.39
N THR A 74 -6.66 4.41 5.63
CA THR A 74 -7.85 5.31 5.64
C THR A 74 -9.02 4.80 4.77
N GLY A 75 -8.90 3.59 4.17
CA GLY A 75 -10.01 2.95 3.43
C GLY A 75 -10.05 3.21 1.93
N ASN A 76 -8.95 3.59 1.30
CA ASN A 76 -8.92 3.92 -0.14
C ASN A 76 -9.33 2.74 -1.03
N ILE A 77 -8.95 1.51 -0.70
CA ILE A 77 -9.37 0.31 -1.43
C ILE A 77 -10.86 0.05 -1.21
N GLY A 78 -11.34 0.11 0.03
CA GLY A 78 -12.76 -0.04 0.36
C GLY A 78 -13.62 0.92 -0.47
N LYS A 79 -13.24 2.22 -0.54
CA LYS A 79 -13.92 3.21 -1.41
C LYS A 79 -13.92 2.82 -2.88
N ALA A 80 -12.78 2.36 -3.40
CA ALA A 80 -12.64 2.02 -4.80
C ALA A 80 -13.48 0.79 -5.20
N ILE A 81 -13.64 -0.19 -4.30
CA ILE A 81 -14.39 -1.41 -4.55
C ILE A 81 -15.88 -1.31 -4.18
N LYS A 82 -16.29 -0.24 -3.47
CA LYS A 82 -17.69 -0.07 -3.03
C LYS A 82 -18.72 -0.31 -4.12
N PRO A 83 -18.58 0.22 -5.36
CA PRO A 83 -19.54 -0.06 -6.43
C PRO A 83 -19.69 -1.56 -6.76
N VAL A 84 -18.59 -2.31 -6.63
CA VAL A 84 -18.60 -3.76 -6.88
C VAL A 84 -19.29 -4.49 -5.73
N LEU A 85 -19.03 -4.11 -4.49
CA LEU A 85 -19.70 -4.65 -3.31
C LEU A 85 -21.21 -4.42 -3.38
N ASP A 86 -21.62 -3.19 -3.71
CA ASP A 86 -23.04 -2.83 -3.84
C ASP A 86 -23.73 -3.67 -4.94
N GLU A 87 -23.06 -3.89 -6.08
CA GLU A 87 -23.59 -4.68 -7.21
C GLU A 87 -23.71 -6.17 -6.89
N ARG A 88 -22.75 -6.72 -6.13
CA ARG A 88 -22.66 -8.14 -5.80
C ARG A 88 -23.28 -8.51 -4.45
N ASN A 89 -23.89 -7.55 -3.74
CA ASN A 89 -24.29 -7.71 -2.33
C ASN A 89 -23.14 -8.26 -1.47
N GLY A 90 -21.90 -7.86 -1.81
CA GLY A 90 -20.67 -8.34 -1.19
C GLY A 90 -20.38 -7.67 0.15
N SER A 91 -19.55 -8.32 0.95
CA SER A 91 -19.11 -7.83 2.26
C SER A 91 -17.62 -7.47 2.23
N LEU A 92 -17.22 -6.55 3.11
CA LEU A 92 -15.84 -6.12 3.29
C LEU A 92 -15.42 -6.24 4.76
N ILE A 93 -14.29 -6.89 5.00
CA ILE A 93 -13.55 -6.79 6.26
C ILE A 93 -12.22 -6.08 5.96
N ALA A 94 -12.03 -4.93 6.58
CA ALA A 94 -10.80 -4.15 6.52
C ALA A 94 -9.98 -4.40 7.78
N VAL A 95 -8.66 -4.55 7.63
CA VAL A 95 -7.75 -4.81 8.76
C VAL A 95 -6.61 -3.81 8.71
N ASP A 96 -6.36 -3.11 9.80
CA ASP A 96 -5.18 -2.26 9.97
C ASP A 96 -4.74 -2.29 11.43
N ASN A 97 -3.44 -2.10 11.70
CA ASN A 97 -2.93 -2.10 13.07
C ASN A 97 -2.75 -0.70 13.65
N SER A 98 -2.95 0.36 12.87
CA SER A 98 -2.83 1.74 13.33
C SER A 98 -4.18 2.28 13.81
N GLU A 99 -4.26 2.64 15.09
CA GLU A 99 -5.43 3.32 15.64
C GLU A 99 -5.63 4.70 15.01
N GLU A 100 -4.53 5.38 14.62
CA GLU A 100 -4.58 6.68 13.96
C GLU A 100 -5.17 6.60 12.55
N MET A 101 -4.83 5.56 11.79
CA MET A 101 -5.44 5.29 10.49
C MET A 101 -6.89 4.84 10.65
N ALA A 102 -7.17 3.95 11.61
CA ALA A 102 -8.50 3.47 11.92
C ALA A 102 -9.47 4.60 12.31
N ALA A 103 -8.98 5.61 13.03
CA ALA A 103 -9.78 6.79 13.38
C ALA A 103 -10.22 7.64 12.16
N LEU A 104 -9.53 7.51 11.03
CA LEU A 104 -9.84 8.21 9.77
C LEU A 104 -10.42 7.27 8.70
N TYR A 105 -10.64 5.99 9.05
CA TYR A 105 -11.15 5.01 8.11
C TYR A 105 -12.59 5.33 7.67
N ASP A 106 -12.81 5.38 6.36
CA ASP A 106 -14.12 5.61 5.75
C ASP A 106 -14.38 4.71 4.51
N GLY A 107 -13.66 3.58 4.44
CA GLY A 107 -13.75 2.61 3.34
C GLY A 107 -15.00 1.73 3.34
N GLY A 108 -15.83 1.81 4.38
CA GLY A 108 -17.00 0.95 4.56
C GLY A 108 -16.67 -0.45 5.07
N GLY A 109 -17.69 -1.30 5.22
CA GLY A 109 -17.53 -2.65 5.77
C GLY A 109 -17.20 -2.67 7.27
N GLU A 110 -16.67 -3.80 7.74
CA GLU A 110 -16.20 -4.00 9.10
C GLU A 110 -14.70 -3.64 9.20
N LEU A 111 -14.33 -2.76 10.12
CA LEU A 111 -12.92 -2.48 10.41
C LEU A 111 -12.44 -3.24 11.65
N VAL A 112 -11.38 -4.02 11.49
CA VAL A 112 -10.70 -4.76 12.57
C VAL A 112 -9.34 -4.14 12.82
N VAL A 113 -9.11 -3.61 14.02
CA VAL A 113 -7.79 -3.09 14.43
C VAL A 113 -6.94 -4.27 14.92
N SER A 114 -6.01 -4.73 14.09
CA SER A 114 -5.17 -5.90 14.38
C SER A 114 -3.89 -5.90 13.53
N ASP A 115 -2.81 -6.46 14.08
CA ASP A 115 -1.62 -6.79 13.32
C ASP A 115 -1.91 -7.97 12.37
N LEU A 116 -1.51 -7.87 11.10
CA LEU A 116 -1.71 -8.93 10.11
C LEU A 116 -0.97 -10.24 10.45
N VAL A 117 0.09 -10.16 11.26
CA VAL A 117 0.80 -11.35 11.75
C VAL A 117 -0.07 -12.14 12.73
N GLU A 118 -0.90 -11.47 13.51
CA GLU A 118 -1.80 -12.08 14.50
C GLU A 118 -3.18 -12.39 13.90
N TYR A 119 -3.58 -11.64 12.87
CA TYR A 119 -4.88 -11.81 12.23
C TYR A 119 -5.02 -13.19 11.57
N VAL A 120 -6.09 -13.89 11.88
CA VAL A 120 -6.47 -15.15 11.23
C VAL A 120 -7.64 -14.89 10.30
N PRO A 121 -7.43 -14.94 8.97
CA PRO A 121 -8.49 -14.64 8.04
C PRO A 121 -9.60 -15.70 8.09
N PRO A 122 -10.89 -15.31 8.02
CA PRO A 122 -11.97 -16.24 7.70
C PRO A 122 -11.78 -16.76 6.27
N ARG A 123 -12.65 -17.69 5.83
CA ARG A 123 -12.73 -18.00 4.39
C ARG A 123 -13.22 -16.77 3.64
N PHE A 124 -12.58 -16.42 2.52
CA PHE A 124 -12.87 -15.22 1.73
C PHE A 124 -12.75 -15.51 0.23
N ASP A 125 -13.30 -14.64 -0.60
CA ASP A 125 -13.24 -14.76 -2.05
C ASP A 125 -12.13 -13.90 -2.65
N VAL A 126 -11.94 -12.66 -2.18
CA VAL A 126 -10.86 -11.79 -2.63
C VAL A 126 -10.13 -11.19 -1.44
N ALA A 127 -8.80 -11.24 -1.44
CA ALA A 127 -7.98 -10.45 -0.52
C ALA A 127 -7.15 -9.43 -1.29
N VAL A 128 -7.01 -8.23 -0.72
CA VAL A 128 -6.18 -7.15 -1.26
C VAL A 128 -5.10 -6.79 -0.24
N LEU A 129 -3.84 -6.76 -0.69
CA LEU A 129 -2.71 -6.19 0.03
C LEU A 129 -2.12 -5.08 -0.84
N PHE A 130 -2.39 -3.83 -0.49
CA PHE A 130 -1.99 -2.67 -1.30
C PHE A 130 -0.96 -1.83 -0.56
N LEU A 131 0.32 -1.96 -0.93
CA LEU A 131 1.49 -1.30 -0.33
C LEU A 131 1.70 -1.68 1.15
N VAL A 132 1.58 -2.94 1.48
CA VAL A 132 1.56 -3.46 2.86
C VAL A 132 2.78 -4.32 3.19
N LEU A 133 3.06 -5.33 2.37
CA LEU A 133 4.09 -6.33 2.71
C LEU A 133 5.48 -5.70 2.87
N MET A 134 5.77 -4.62 2.17
CA MET A 134 7.04 -3.91 2.30
C MET A 134 7.28 -3.32 3.70
N PHE A 135 6.24 -3.14 4.52
CA PHE A 135 6.33 -2.67 5.90
C PHE A 135 6.30 -3.80 6.94
N ILE A 136 6.04 -5.04 6.51
CA ILE A 136 6.03 -6.22 7.38
C ILE A 136 7.43 -6.84 7.44
N ASP A 137 7.82 -7.34 8.63
CA ASP A 137 9.07 -8.08 8.80
C ASP A 137 9.19 -9.19 7.73
N PRO A 138 10.25 -9.23 6.93
CA PRO A 138 10.43 -10.23 5.88
C PRO A 138 10.24 -11.67 6.34
N LYS A 139 10.57 -11.98 7.61
CA LYS A 139 10.41 -13.32 8.19
C LYS A 139 8.94 -13.70 8.42
N LYS A 140 8.04 -12.72 8.48
CA LYS A 140 6.61 -12.92 8.76
C LYS A 140 5.73 -12.94 7.51
N ARG A 141 6.24 -12.42 6.39
CA ARG A 141 5.46 -12.28 5.13
C ARG A 141 4.92 -13.60 4.63
N LYS A 142 5.77 -14.65 4.66
CA LYS A 142 5.36 -16.00 4.23
C LYS A 142 4.21 -16.54 5.06
N LEU A 143 4.23 -16.37 6.37
CA LEU A 143 3.16 -16.81 7.25
C LEU A 143 1.81 -16.18 6.86
N ILE A 144 1.79 -14.89 6.56
CA ILE A 144 0.58 -14.18 6.14
C ILE A 144 0.08 -14.75 4.81
N LEU A 145 0.96 -14.87 3.83
CA LEU A 145 0.59 -15.38 2.50
C LEU A 145 0.10 -16.83 2.56
N ASP A 146 0.73 -17.70 3.34
CA ASP A 146 0.30 -19.10 3.52
C ASP A 146 -1.11 -19.20 4.14
N ARG A 147 -1.40 -18.31 5.12
CA ARG A 147 -2.74 -18.23 5.72
C ARG A 147 -3.80 -17.79 4.69
N LEU A 148 -3.46 -16.80 3.88
CA LEU A 148 -4.36 -16.32 2.84
C LEU A 148 -4.60 -17.39 1.76
N GLN A 149 -3.55 -18.07 1.30
CA GLN A 149 -3.66 -19.16 0.33
C GLN A 149 -4.50 -20.32 0.84
N THR A 150 -4.48 -20.57 2.16
CA THR A 150 -5.29 -21.62 2.79
C THR A 150 -6.76 -21.20 2.92
N ALA A 151 -7.03 -19.91 3.11
CA ALA A 151 -8.36 -19.39 3.40
C ALA A 151 -9.12 -18.91 2.15
N VAL A 152 -8.44 -18.68 1.01
CA VAL A 152 -9.10 -18.24 -0.22
C VAL A 152 -10.07 -19.32 -0.74
N SER A 153 -11.27 -18.89 -1.14
CA SER A 153 -12.28 -19.76 -1.74
C SER A 153 -11.88 -20.24 -3.13
N ALA A 154 -12.42 -21.36 -3.56
CA ALA A 154 -12.35 -21.82 -4.95
C ALA A 154 -12.89 -20.71 -5.88
N GLY A 155 -12.15 -20.40 -6.95
CA GLY A 155 -12.51 -19.30 -7.84
C GLY A 155 -12.11 -17.91 -7.36
N GLY A 156 -11.57 -17.78 -6.14
CA GLY A 156 -11.13 -16.52 -5.56
C GLY A 156 -9.71 -16.12 -5.94
N ALA A 157 -9.26 -14.98 -5.43
CA ALA A 157 -7.91 -14.46 -5.71
C ALA A 157 -7.34 -13.60 -4.57
N ILE A 158 -6.00 -13.54 -4.51
CA ILE A 158 -5.26 -12.57 -3.69
C ILE A 158 -4.62 -11.56 -4.64
N ILE A 159 -4.90 -10.28 -4.44
CA ILE A 159 -4.40 -9.16 -5.24
C ILE A 159 -3.36 -8.42 -4.41
N ILE A 160 -2.16 -8.29 -4.95
CA ILE A 160 -1.04 -7.66 -4.24
C ILE A 160 -0.51 -6.53 -5.12
N VAL A 161 -0.38 -5.33 -4.56
CA VAL A 161 0.38 -4.23 -5.14
C VAL A 161 1.45 -3.84 -4.14
N ASP A 162 2.72 -3.98 -4.51
CA ASP A 162 3.79 -3.71 -3.55
C ASP A 162 5.11 -3.32 -4.22
N ARG A 163 6.10 -2.93 -3.42
CA ARG A 163 7.45 -2.56 -3.85
C ARG A 163 8.34 -3.80 -3.93
N PHE A 164 8.98 -4.01 -5.07
CA PHE A 164 9.89 -5.11 -5.35
C PHE A 164 11.32 -4.61 -5.55
N PRO A 165 12.34 -5.47 -5.38
CA PRO A 165 13.71 -5.07 -5.61
C PRO A 165 13.94 -4.74 -7.09
N ASN A 166 14.75 -3.71 -7.33
CA ASN A 166 15.24 -3.38 -8.66
C ASN A 166 16.24 -4.43 -9.16
N PRO A 167 16.44 -4.53 -10.47
CA PRO A 167 17.58 -5.25 -11.03
C PRO A 167 18.91 -4.70 -10.48
N GLU A 168 19.94 -5.51 -10.49
CA GLU A 168 21.29 -5.05 -10.12
C GLU A 168 21.87 -4.08 -11.15
N GLY A 169 22.84 -3.26 -10.73
CA GLY A 169 23.62 -2.36 -11.57
C GLY A 169 22.87 -1.10 -12.02
N TYR A 170 23.37 -0.48 -13.09
CA TYR A 170 22.92 0.83 -13.56
C TYR A 170 21.43 0.91 -13.87
N VAL A 171 20.83 -0.16 -14.39
CA VAL A 171 19.39 -0.18 -14.72
C VAL A 171 18.55 -0.05 -13.46
N GLY A 172 18.91 -0.74 -12.37
CA GLY A 172 18.23 -0.62 -11.09
C GLY A 172 18.31 0.80 -10.50
N GLU A 173 19.48 1.42 -10.61
CA GLU A 173 19.68 2.82 -10.23
C GLU A 173 18.83 3.78 -11.07
N ALA A 174 18.75 3.55 -12.38
CA ALA A 174 17.94 4.36 -13.26
C ALA A 174 16.45 4.26 -12.92
N ILE A 175 15.96 3.06 -12.58
CA ILE A 175 14.57 2.83 -12.13
C ILE A 175 14.30 3.56 -10.81
N HIS A 176 15.22 3.49 -9.85
CA HIS A 176 15.07 4.23 -8.59
C HIS A 176 15.00 5.75 -8.84
N ARG A 177 15.90 6.29 -9.66
CA ARG A 177 15.89 7.71 -10.06
C ARG A 177 14.62 8.11 -10.81
N LEU A 178 14.00 7.19 -11.58
CA LEU A 178 12.69 7.42 -12.19
C LEU A 178 11.62 7.63 -11.12
N THR A 179 11.61 6.83 -10.06
CA THR A 179 10.65 6.99 -8.95
C THR A 179 10.81 8.35 -8.27
N LEU A 180 12.05 8.77 -7.98
CA LEU A 180 12.32 10.10 -7.41
C LEU A 180 11.90 11.23 -8.36
N ARG A 181 12.14 11.05 -9.66
CA ARG A 181 11.74 12.01 -10.69
C ARG A 181 10.22 12.16 -10.77
N GLN A 182 9.46 11.06 -10.71
CA GLN A 182 8.00 11.09 -10.71
C GLN A 182 7.43 11.86 -9.52
N LYS A 183 7.99 11.67 -8.30
CA LYS A 183 7.61 12.45 -7.11
C LYS A 183 7.82 13.95 -7.33
N LYS A 184 9.00 14.33 -7.82
CA LYS A 184 9.32 15.72 -8.14
C LYS A 184 8.37 16.33 -9.18
N ASP A 185 8.08 15.60 -10.24
CA ASP A 185 7.21 16.05 -11.33
C ASP A 185 5.73 16.17 -10.87
N ALA A 186 5.34 15.41 -9.83
CA ALA A 186 4.05 15.54 -9.16
C ALA A 186 3.98 16.71 -8.16
N GLY A 187 5.07 17.47 -7.98
CA GLY A 187 5.11 18.67 -7.14
C GLY A 187 5.67 18.46 -5.73
N VAL A 188 6.09 17.22 -5.37
CA VAL A 188 6.73 16.97 -4.07
C VAL A 188 8.09 17.66 -4.02
N SER A 189 8.35 18.40 -2.94
CA SER A 189 9.62 19.11 -2.78
C SER A 189 10.80 18.15 -2.62
N LEU A 190 12.01 18.63 -2.96
CA LEU A 190 13.22 17.80 -2.80
C LEU A 190 13.53 17.50 -1.33
N SER A 191 13.23 18.45 -0.43
CA SER A 191 13.35 18.26 1.02
C SER A 191 12.44 17.16 1.52
N GLU A 192 11.16 17.19 1.14
CA GLU A 192 10.19 16.17 1.52
C GLU A 192 10.55 14.78 0.96
N ILE A 193 11.02 14.70 -0.29
CA ILE A 193 11.50 13.45 -0.88
C ILE A 193 12.68 12.90 -0.06
N ALA A 194 13.66 13.74 0.26
CA ALA A 194 14.86 13.32 0.99
C ALA A 194 14.51 12.85 2.41
N GLU A 195 13.76 13.66 3.18
CA GLU A 195 13.34 13.31 4.53
C GLU A 195 12.51 12.03 4.56
N LYS A 196 11.59 11.86 3.60
CA LYS A 196 10.80 10.66 3.49
C LYS A 196 11.66 9.43 3.20
N GLU A 197 12.58 9.48 2.24
CA GLU A 197 13.47 8.34 1.92
C GLU A 197 14.35 7.98 3.13
N LEU A 198 14.87 8.96 3.87
CA LEU A 198 15.65 8.72 5.08
C LEU A 198 14.80 8.09 6.19
N SER A 199 13.57 8.55 6.39
CA SER A 199 12.65 8.02 7.41
C SER A 199 12.26 6.55 7.17
N LEU A 200 12.34 6.07 5.91
CA LEU A 200 12.00 4.70 5.52
C LEU A 200 13.12 3.69 5.79
N VAL A 201 14.33 4.15 6.14
CA VAL A 201 15.48 3.26 6.40
C VAL A 201 15.15 2.29 7.54
N GLY A 202 15.26 0.98 7.26
CA GLY A 202 14.91 -0.08 8.21
C GLY A 202 13.41 -0.33 8.40
N ARG A 203 12.54 0.52 7.84
CA ARG A 203 11.07 0.40 7.93
C ARG A 203 10.46 -0.19 6.68
N GLN A 204 10.80 0.34 5.52
CA GLN A 204 10.34 -0.18 4.25
C GLN A 204 11.39 -1.10 3.63
N ARG A 205 10.99 -2.31 3.29
CA ARG A 205 11.87 -3.30 2.64
C ARG A 205 11.15 -3.93 1.46
N PRO A 206 11.71 -3.86 0.23
CA PRO A 206 11.11 -4.49 -0.94
C PRO A 206 10.73 -5.94 -0.70
N VAL A 207 9.69 -6.39 -1.38
CA VAL A 207 9.15 -7.75 -1.24
C VAL A 207 9.90 -8.68 -2.18
N ASN A 208 10.49 -9.76 -1.64
CA ASN A 208 11.27 -10.70 -2.45
C ASN A 208 10.34 -11.50 -3.39
N ASN A 209 10.75 -11.62 -4.65
CA ASN A 209 10.05 -12.42 -5.66
C ASN A 209 9.89 -13.91 -5.26
N SER A 210 10.84 -14.46 -4.48
CA SER A 210 10.79 -15.86 -4.01
C SER A 210 9.65 -16.16 -3.03
N LEU A 211 8.90 -15.16 -2.60
CA LEU A 211 7.68 -15.35 -1.80
C LEU A 211 6.48 -15.80 -2.63
N PHE A 212 6.57 -15.68 -3.94
CA PHE A 212 5.43 -15.88 -4.84
C PHE A 212 5.75 -16.94 -5.90
N ASP A 213 4.94 -17.98 -5.90
CA ASP A 213 4.89 -18.98 -6.96
C ASP A 213 3.56 -18.83 -7.72
N ASN A 214 3.54 -19.02 -9.04
CA ASN A 214 2.31 -19.03 -9.86
C ASN A 214 1.45 -17.76 -9.80
N TYR A 215 2.08 -16.58 -9.88
CA TYR A 215 1.37 -15.30 -9.95
C TYR A 215 1.27 -14.78 -11.39
N ILE A 216 0.30 -13.90 -11.63
CA ILE A 216 0.16 -13.13 -12.86
C ILE A 216 0.49 -11.67 -12.55
N GLU A 217 1.49 -11.09 -13.21
CA GLU A 217 1.81 -9.67 -13.11
C GLU A 217 0.88 -8.88 -14.05
N TRP A 218 0.13 -7.91 -13.52
CA TRP A 218 -0.79 -7.08 -14.27
C TRP A 218 -0.43 -5.59 -14.30
N LEU A 219 0.44 -5.16 -13.39
CA LEU A 219 0.95 -3.79 -13.27
C LEU A 219 2.44 -3.80 -13.03
N ARG A 220 3.15 -2.88 -13.71
CA ARG A 220 4.55 -2.58 -13.40
C ARG A 220 4.84 -1.11 -13.62
N VAL A 221 5.22 -0.41 -12.55
CA VAL A 221 5.67 0.99 -12.60
C VAL A 221 6.91 1.14 -11.71
N GLY A 222 8.07 1.29 -12.35
CA GLY A 222 9.33 1.36 -11.62
C GLY A 222 9.58 0.13 -10.74
N GLU A 223 9.69 0.36 -9.45
CA GLU A 223 9.90 -0.66 -8.41
C GLU A 223 8.60 -1.36 -7.98
N PHE A 224 7.45 -0.82 -8.37
CA PHE A 224 6.16 -1.33 -7.92
C PHE A 224 5.55 -2.29 -8.93
N ARG A 225 4.95 -3.35 -8.42
CA ARG A 225 4.25 -4.35 -9.22
C ARG A 225 2.89 -4.66 -8.63
N GLY A 226 1.95 -4.94 -9.53
CA GLY A 226 0.65 -5.52 -9.19
C GLY A 226 0.62 -6.99 -9.61
N LEU A 227 0.32 -7.88 -8.67
CA LEU A 227 0.26 -9.31 -8.84
C LEU A 227 -1.15 -9.82 -8.53
N ILE A 228 -1.59 -10.84 -9.25
CA ILE A 228 -2.77 -11.62 -8.92
C ILE A 228 -2.32 -13.05 -8.63
N TYR A 229 -2.79 -13.56 -7.52
CA TYR A 229 -2.62 -14.93 -7.07
C TYR A 229 -4.00 -15.61 -7.11
N PRO A 230 -4.37 -16.24 -8.23
CA PRO A 230 -5.65 -16.91 -8.31
C PRO A 230 -5.64 -18.18 -7.46
N SER A 231 -6.80 -18.62 -7.00
CA SER A 231 -6.91 -19.92 -6.35
C SER A 231 -6.51 -21.03 -7.32
N PRO A 232 -5.96 -22.17 -6.85
CA PRO A 232 -5.44 -23.25 -7.71
C PRO A 232 -6.45 -23.80 -8.73
N GLU A 233 -7.73 -23.59 -8.52
CA GLU A 233 -8.81 -24.09 -9.39
C GLU A 233 -9.07 -23.23 -10.64
N ILE A 234 -8.45 -22.03 -10.74
CA ILE A 234 -8.61 -21.13 -11.89
C ILE A 234 -7.49 -21.34 -12.94
N LEU A 235 -6.36 -21.86 -12.55
CA LEU A 235 -5.21 -22.14 -13.41
C LEU A 235 -5.29 -23.56 -13.96
#